data_54ba04a397922084c33c00bd6190f532
#
_entry.id   54ba04a397922084c33c00bd6190f532
#
_cell.length_a   1.000
_cell.length_b   1.000
_cell.length_c   1.000
_cell.angle_alpha   90.00
_cell.angle_beta   90.00
_cell.angle_gamma   90.00
#
_symmetry.space_group_name_H-M   'P 1'
#
loop_
_entity.id
_entity.type
_entity.pdbx_description
1 polymer ?
#
loop_
_entity_poly.entity_id
_entity_poly.type
_entity_poly.pdbx_seq_one_letter_code
_entity_poly.pdbx_strand_id
1 'polypeptide(L)'
;MLSGIGTMIGSGWLFGAANAAAVAGPAAIFSWIIGAALISIIGINLIEVSSISPIRMGSIGHYLKYTHGSLTGFIAEWTILIGFISSIPSEATASTQYLSEWNYPWAHSLYNHINGTLSINGLIISSILCIFYFLMNYFSLKFLSRSIKAITIFKLIVPIFTIISLLLVSYHSNNFHAIGDHTIAPYGYSGILTAVTSAGVIYAFFGFQAPITFASEAQNPKRDIPLALIGAVVICTVIYILLQYAYIVSMPNSLLVAKGGWANLNLSSPFAVLAITINLNFTALCLYVDAFVSPSGTGIIYSSLSSRVICGISNHTPKILSKIDPKTLLPKSALIFVLIVSLFCLWLLPSWQKLAEVISVGYVLCFALIPICAASFRKIAPVAPNSHAIRFKGIQLLSLLGFILCTYMLYWSKWPLNGEVIGVVLCGIPLYVYYSIKRKEKYLKQLIHSSWIVVYLIAIAAFSYLGSKNFGGIGYIHNGIDHIILAIVASIFYLWGKAMSYKTPEYIEFIEKPQK
;
A
#
# COMPACT_ATOMS: atom_id res chain seq x y z
N MET A 1 -16.83 -3.40 6.14
CA MET A 1 -16.62 -2.03 5.62
C MET A 1 -15.75 -1.18 6.55
N LEU A 2 -16.11 -0.99 7.83
CA LEU A 2 -15.28 -0.20 8.78
C LEU A 2 -13.84 -0.71 8.92
N SER A 3 -13.59 -2.02 8.84
CA SER A 3 -12.23 -2.57 8.86
C SER A 3 -11.40 -2.12 7.67
N GLY A 4 -11.98 -2.09 6.45
CA GLY A 4 -11.30 -1.57 5.27
C GLY A 4 -11.02 -0.07 5.38
N ILE A 5 -12.01 0.72 5.75
CA ILE A 5 -11.85 2.17 5.92
C ILE A 5 -10.80 2.47 7.01
N GLY A 6 -10.87 1.78 8.16
CA GLY A 6 -9.94 2.00 9.27
C GLY A 6 -8.48 1.65 8.96
N THR A 7 -8.24 0.72 8.03
CA THR A 7 -6.90 0.41 7.53
C THR A 7 -6.43 1.33 6.41
N MET A 8 -7.33 1.86 5.58
CA MET A 8 -7.00 2.79 4.50
C MET A 8 -6.70 4.20 5.04
N ILE A 9 -7.48 4.69 6.00
CA ILE A 9 -7.26 6.02 6.60
C ILE A 9 -6.17 5.91 7.67
N GLY A 10 -4.93 6.05 7.25
CA GLY A 10 -3.72 6.15 8.08
C GLY A 10 -3.05 7.50 7.88
N SER A 11 -1.74 7.53 7.78
CA SER A 11 -0.98 8.75 7.47
C SER A 11 -1.13 9.24 6.02
N GLY A 12 -1.58 8.38 5.10
CA GLY A 12 -1.63 8.69 3.67
C GLY A 12 -2.46 9.92 3.32
N TRP A 13 -3.60 10.15 3.97
CA TRP A 13 -4.43 11.30 3.70
C TRP A 13 -3.82 12.62 4.20
N LEU A 14 -3.02 12.57 5.27
CA LEU A 14 -2.39 13.75 5.86
C LEU A 14 -1.36 14.41 4.93
N PHE A 15 -0.69 13.61 4.09
CA PHE A 15 0.38 14.06 3.20
C PHE A 15 0.02 13.95 1.72
N GLY A 16 -0.84 12.99 1.35
CA GLY A 16 -1.09 12.62 -0.05
C GLY A 16 -1.56 13.79 -0.92
N ALA A 17 -2.44 14.65 -0.41
CA ALA A 17 -2.93 15.79 -1.20
C ALA A 17 -1.83 16.81 -1.51
N ALA A 18 -0.98 17.12 -0.54
CA ALA A 18 0.13 18.06 -0.72
C ALA A 18 1.21 17.49 -1.64
N ASN A 19 1.63 16.25 -1.40
CA ASN A 19 2.64 15.59 -2.22
C ASN A 19 2.16 15.36 -3.66
N ALA A 20 0.88 15.03 -3.85
CA ALA A 20 0.32 14.91 -5.18
C ALA A 20 0.25 16.26 -5.90
N ALA A 21 -0.12 17.34 -5.19
CA ALA A 21 -0.07 18.69 -5.75
C ALA A 21 1.37 19.12 -6.07
N ALA A 22 2.36 18.75 -5.26
CA ALA A 22 3.76 19.05 -5.55
C ALA A 22 4.27 18.37 -6.83
N VAL A 23 3.77 17.17 -7.16
CA VAL A 23 4.21 16.38 -8.32
C VAL A 23 3.37 16.65 -9.57
N ALA A 24 2.06 16.87 -9.43
CA ALA A 24 1.11 16.99 -10.54
C ALA A 24 0.42 18.36 -10.62
N GLY A 25 0.65 19.25 -9.66
CA GLY A 25 -0.12 20.49 -9.55
C GLY A 25 -1.59 20.23 -9.26
N PRO A 26 -2.51 21.11 -9.71
CA PRO A 26 -3.95 20.91 -9.58
C PRO A 26 -4.47 19.63 -10.26
N ALA A 27 -3.79 19.12 -11.28
CA ALA A 27 -4.12 17.86 -11.95
C ALA A 27 -3.96 16.62 -11.05
N ALA A 28 -3.44 16.76 -9.83
CA ALA A 28 -3.38 15.70 -8.82
C ALA A 28 -4.75 15.03 -8.55
N ILE A 29 -5.86 15.74 -8.76
CA ILE A 29 -7.21 15.15 -8.67
C ILE A 29 -7.35 13.93 -9.60
N PHE A 30 -6.79 13.99 -10.81
CA PHE A 30 -6.81 12.86 -11.73
C PHE A 30 -5.97 11.67 -11.24
N SER A 31 -4.89 11.92 -10.49
CA SER A 31 -4.08 10.85 -9.87
C SER A 31 -4.91 10.04 -8.88
N TRP A 32 -5.77 10.67 -8.09
CA TRP A 32 -6.69 9.98 -7.17
C TRP A 32 -7.73 9.15 -7.91
N ILE A 33 -8.30 9.67 -9.00
CA ILE A 33 -9.26 8.92 -9.84
C ILE A 33 -8.60 7.70 -10.46
N ILE A 34 -7.39 7.86 -11.03
CA ILE A 34 -6.62 6.76 -11.61
C ILE A 34 -6.29 5.71 -10.53
N GLY A 35 -5.77 6.14 -9.37
CA GLY A 35 -5.47 5.25 -8.25
C GLY A 35 -6.69 4.45 -7.80
N ALA A 36 -7.84 5.11 -7.65
CA ALA A 36 -9.10 4.45 -7.26
C ALA A 36 -9.57 3.42 -8.29
N ALA A 37 -9.48 3.74 -9.60
CA ALA A 37 -9.84 2.83 -10.68
C ALA A 37 -8.94 1.58 -10.67
N LEU A 38 -7.62 1.77 -10.50
CA LEU A 38 -6.65 0.68 -10.40
C LEU A 38 -6.93 -0.24 -9.23
N ILE A 39 -7.14 0.32 -8.04
CA ILE A 39 -7.47 -0.46 -6.84
C ILE A 39 -8.82 -1.18 -6.98
N SER A 40 -9.81 -0.57 -7.63
CA SER A 40 -11.10 -1.20 -7.88
C SER A 40 -10.96 -2.44 -8.79
N ILE A 41 -10.16 -2.36 -9.84
CA ILE A 41 -9.88 -3.50 -10.74
C ILE A 41 -9.17 -4.63 -9.97
N ILE A 42 -8.18 -4.31 -9.16
CA ILE A 42 -7.48 -5.28 -8.30
C ILE A 42 -8.46 -5.87 -7.29
N GLY A 43 -9.31 -5.04 -6.69
CA GLY A 43 -10.32 -5.44 -5.72
C GLY A 43 -11.32 -6.47 -6.27
N ILE A 44 -11.80 -6.29 -7.51
CA ILE A 44 -12.70 -7.24 -8.16
C ILE A 44 -12.00 -8.60 -8.36
N ASN A 45 -10.75 -8.60 -8.82
CA ASN A 45 -9.95 -9.83 -8.94
C ASN A 45 -9.78 -10.51 -7.58
N LEU A 46 -9.49 -9.73 -6.55
CA LEU A 46 -9.27 -10.21 -5.20
C LEU A 46 -10.55 -10.78 -4.56
N ILE A 47 -11.72 -10.18 -4.81
CA ILE A 47 -13.03 -10.71 -4.38
C ILE A 47 -13.24 -12.11 -4.98
N GLU A 48 -13.00 -12.29 -6.27
CA GLU A 48 -13.17 -13.61 -6.91
C GLU A 48 -12.23 -14.63 -6.30
N VAL A 49 -10.95 -14.32 -6.15
CA VAL A 49 -9.93 -15.22 -5.58
C VAL A 49 -10.26 -15.57 -4.13
N SER A 50 -10.61 -14.59 -3.31
CA SER A 50 -10.89 -14.78 -1.89
C SER A 50 -12.17 -15.57 -1.62
N SER A 51 -13.14 -15.53 -2.54
CA SER A 51 -14.38 -16.28 -2.42
C SER A 51 -14.20 -17.80 -2.57
N ILE A 52 -13.07 -18.24 -3.15
CA ILE A 52 -12.76 -19.66 -3.34
C ILE A 52 -12.32 -20.29 -2.02
N SER A 53 -11.49 -19.62 -1.26
CA SER A 53 -10.96 -20.11 0.02
C SER A 53 -10.70 -18.98 1.01
N PRO A 54 -11.31 -19.00 2.20
CA PRO A 54 -10.96 -18.02 3.24
C PRO A 54 -9.57 -18.31 3.79
N ILE A 55 -8.72 -17.27 3.86
CA ILE A 55 -7.38 -17.37 4.47
C ILE A 55 -7.51 -17.26 5.98
N ARG A 56 -6.94 -18.25 6.70
CA ARG A 56 -6.87 -18.21 8.17
C ARG A 56 -5.56 -17.59 8.66
N MET A 57 -4.45 -17.81 7.95
CA MET A 57 -3.10 -17.31 8.26
C MET A 57 -2.38 -16.94 6.96
N GLY A 58 -1.57 -15.88 6.98
CA GLY A 58 -0.89 -15.34 5.80
C GLY A 58 -1.54 -14.07 5.28
N SER A 59 -1.28 -13.75 4.03
CA SER A 59 -1.84 -12.61 3.31
C SER A 59 -2.51 -13.03 2.01
N ILE A 60 -2.93 -12.04 1.22
CA ILE A 60 -3.47 -12.26 -0.13
C ILE A 60 -2.51 -13.01 -1.06
N GLY A 61 -1.19 -12.94 -0.81
CA GLY A 61 -0.17 -13.71 -1.52
C GLY A 61 -0.32 -15.23 -1.36
N HIS A 62 -0.98 -15.68 -0.28
CA HIS A 62 -1.20 -17.10 -0.03
C HIS A 62 -2.00 -17.82 -1.15
N TYR A 63 -2.91 -17.11 -1.82
CA TYR A 63 -3.72 -17.70 -2.90
C TYR A 63 -2.88 -18.21 -4.07
N LEU A 64 -1.68 -17.63 -4.30
CA LEU A 64 -0.80 -18.09 -5.36
C LEU A 64 -0.20 -19.49 -5.11
N LYS A 65 -0.15 -19.94 -3.86
CA LYS A 65 0.25 -21.32 -3.53
C LYS A 65 -0.68 -22.34 -4.19
N TYR A 66 -1.97 -22.03 -4.30
CA TYR A 66 -2.96 -22.93 -4.89
C TYR A 66 -2.87 -23.04 -6.41
N THR A 67 -2.34 -22.01 -7.08
CA THR A 67 -2.33 -21.92 -8.54
C THR A 67 -0.94 -22.08 -9.16
N HIS A 68 0.12 -21.72 -8.44
CA HIS A 68 1.51 -21.69 -8.98
C HIS A 68 2.54 -22.37 -8.06
N GLY A 69 2.11 -22.84 -6.88
CA GLY A 69 2.96 -23.55 -5.94
C GLY A 69 3.68 -22.68 -4.93
N SER A 70 4.50 -23.32 -4.11
CA SER A 70 5.03 -22.74 -2.87
C SER A 70 6.00 -21.57 -3.09
N LEU A 71 6.82 -21.59 -4.15
CA LEU A 71 7.76 -20.47 -4.40
C LEU A 71 7.05 -19.20 -4.84
N THR A 72 6.09 -19.28 -5.79
CA THR A 72 5.32 -18.10 -6.20
C THR A 72 4.53 -17.53 -5.04
N GLY A 73 3.91 -18.40 -4.23
CA GLY A 73 3.23 -17.98 -3.00
C GLY A 73 4.18 -17.34 -2.00
N PHE A 74 5.39 -17.87 -1.83
CA PHE A 74 6.41 -17.30 -0.95
C PHE A 74 6.85 -15.90 -1.45
N ILE A 75 7.12 -15.74 -2.75
CA ILE A 75 7.50 -14.43 -3.32
C ILE A 75 6.41 -13.39 -3.05
N ALA A 76 5.13 -13.74 -3.27
CA ALA A 76 4.02 -12.84 -3.02
C ALA A 76 3.87 -12.47 -1.54
N GLU A 77 3.97 -13.45 -0.62
CA GLU A 77 3.94 -13.22 0.82
C GLU A 77 5.16 -12.40 1.29
N TRP A 78 6.35 -12.67 0.74
CA TRP A 78 7.57 -11.92 1.04
C TRP A 78 7.45 -10.47 0.59
N THR A 79 6.92 -10.24 -0.61
CA THR A 79 6.72 -8.92 -1.18
C THR A 79 5.75 -8.08 -0.35
N ILE A 80 4.59 -8.64 0.04
CA ILE A 80 3.65 -7.89 0.88
C ILE A 80 4.17 -7.69 2.30
N LEU A 81 5.02 -8.59 2.81
CA LEU A 81 5.65 -8.46 4.11
C LEU A 81 6.58 -7.24 4.16
N ILE A 82 7.33 -6.96 3.09
CA ILE A 82 8.14 -5.74 2.96
C ILE A 82 7.25 -4.51 3.12
N GLY A 83 6.11 -4.47 2.41
CA GLY A 83 5.15 -3.38 2.52
C GLY A 83 4.57 -3.22 3.94
N PHE A 84 4.14 -4.32 4.56
CA PHE A 84 3.55 -4.29 5.91
C PHE A 84 4.55 -3.85 6.99
N ILE A 85 5.78 -4.37 6.96
CA ILE A 85 6.82 -4.00 7.94
C ILE A 85 7.20 -2.53 7.77
N SER A 86 7.36 -2.05 6.52
CA SER A 86 7.71 -0.67 6.24
C SER A 86 6.58 0.32 6.59
N SER A 87 5.31 -0.15 6.61
CA SER A 87 4.17 0.69 7.02
C SER A 87 4.23 1.08 8.51
N ILE A 88 4.84 0.25 9.37
CA ILE A 88 4.94 0.54 10.80
C ILE A 88 5.77 1.81 11.07
N PRO A 89 7.04 1.90 10.60
CA PRO A 89 7.83 3.11 10.75
C PRO A 89 7.28 4.29 9.94
N SER A 90 6.59 4.06 8.82
CA SER A 90 5.95 5.13 8.05
C SER A 90 4.91 5.86 8.89
N GLU A 91 4.04 5.14 9.60
CA GLU A 91 3.03 5.73 10.47
C GLU A 91 3.66 6.47 11.66
N ALA A 92 4.72 5.92 12.26
CA ALA A 92 5.45 6.58 13.34
C ALA A 92 6.16 7.86 12.86
N THR A 93 6.78 7.82 11.68
CA THR A 93 7.41 8.98 11.04
C THR A 93 6.40 10.07 10.74
N ALA A 94 5.21 9.70 10.24
CA ALA A 94 4.13 10.63 9.97
C ALA A 94 3.72 11.43 11.21
N SER A 95 3.47 10.73 12.32
CA SER A 95 3.10 11.36 13.60
C SER A 95 4.19 12.32 14.09
N THR A 96 5.45 11.88 14.01
CA THR A 96 6.59 12.70 14.45
C THR A 96 6.80 13.91 13.55
N GLN A 97 6.65 13.76 12.23
CA GLN A 97 6.76 14.85 11.26
C GLN A 97 5.66 15.89 11.46
N TYR A 98 4.40 15.46 11.72
CA TYR A 98 3.33 16.39 12.04
C TYR A 98 3.60 17.15 13.34
N LEU A 99 4.10 16.46 14.35
CA LEU A 99 4.42 17.05 15.64
C LEU A 99 5.54 18.10 15.55
N SER A 100 6.43 18.01 14.56
CA SER A 100 7.54 18.97 14.39
C SER A 100 7.11 20.40 14.10
N GLU A 101 5.89 20.60 13.61
CA GLU A 101 5.31 21.93 13.35
C GLU A 101 4.58 22.53 14.58
N TRP A 102 4.58 21.83 15.69
CA TRP A 102 3.99 22.36 16.92
C TRP A 102 4.83 23.53 17.43
N ASN A 103 4.16 24.58 17.91
CA ASN A 103 4.82 25.84 18.30
C ASN A 103 5.58 25.73 19.64
N TYR A 104 6.54 24.79 19.70
CA TYR A 104 7.45 24.57 20.81
C TYR A 104 8.88 24.33 20.30
N PRO A 105 9.92 24.91 20.95
CA PRO A 105 11.31 24.74 20.49
C PRO A 105 11.77 23.29 20.34
N TRP A 106 11.32 22.39 21.24
CA TRP A 106 11.65 20.97 21.16
C TRP A 106 11.02 20.29 19.95
N ALA A 107 9.81 20.70 19.53
CA ALA A 107 9.11 20.11 18.42
C ALA A 107 9.85 20.40 17.09
N HIS A 108 10.32 21.62 16.89
CA HIS A 108 11.11 22.00 15.70
C HIS A 108 12.42 21.23 15.57
N SER A 109 12.94 20.65 16.67
CA SER A 109 14.15 19.82 16.63
C SER A 109 13.93 18.43 16.05
N LEU A 110 12.68 18.01 15.78
CA LEU A 110 12.34 16.65 15.37
C LEU A 110 12.54 16.39 13.87
N TYR A 111 12.51 17.44 13.05
CA TYR A 111 12.51 17.30 11.60
C TYR A 111 13.50 18.28 10.95
N ASN A 112 14.24 17.77 9.97
CA ASN A 112 15.14 18.57 9.16
C ASN A 112 14.45 18.96 7.84
N HIS A 113 13.97 20.19 7.75
CA HIS A 113 13.26 20.70 6.56
C HIS A 113 14.13 20.77 5.30
N ILE A 114 15.46 20.91 5.45
CA ILE A 114 16.40 20.99 4.32
C ILE A 114 16.48 19.63 3.63
N ASN A 115 16.64 18.56 4.41
CA ASN A 115 16.81 17.21 3.89
C ASN A 115 15.49 16.43 3.71
N GLY A 116 14.38 16.96 4.23
CA GLY A 116 13.08 16.28 4.22
C GLY A 116 13.08 14.97 5.04
N THR A 117 13.82 14.93 6.16
CA THR A 117 14.02 13.74 6.99
C THR A 117 13.86 14.04 8.47
N LEU A 118 13.55 13.02 9.25
CA LEU A 118 13.61 13.12 10.71
C LEU A 118 15.04 13.42 11.17
N SER A 119 15.15 14.23 12.22
CA SER A 119 16.38 14.39 12.99
C SER A 119 16.63 13.18 13.90
N ILE A 120 17.77 13.16 14.61
CA ILE A 120 18.03 12.13 15.62
C ILE A 120 16.94 12.14 16.70
N ASN A 121 16.50 13.32 17.16
CA ASN A 121 15.41 13.42 18.14
C ASN A 121 14.09 12.86 17.58
N GLY A 122 13.79 13.16 16.31
CA GLY A 122 12.63 12.61 15.61
C GLY A 122 12.69 11.09 15.46
N LEU A 123 13.86 10.54 15.15
CA LEU A 123 14.08 9.09 15.08
C LEU A 123 13.85 8.40 16.42
N ILE A 124 14.30 9.03 17.51
CA ILE A 124 14.05 8.49 18.88
C ILE A 124 12.55 8.45 19.16
N ILE A 125 11.81 9.55 18.93
CA ILE A 125 10.36 9.59 19.14
C ILE A 125 9.64 8.58 18.25
N SER A 126 9.96 8.49 16.97
CA SER A 126 9.38 7.50 16.07
C SER A 126 9.70 6.07 16.49
N SER A 127 10.89 5.82 17.04
CA SER A 127 11.26 4.51 17.61
C SER A 127 10.40 4.17 18.83
N ILE A 128 10.15 5.14 19.72
CA ILE A 128 9.24 4.97 20.87
C ILE A 128 7.83 4.64 20.40
N LEU A 129 7.33 5.29 19.34
CA LEU A 129 6.02 4.98 18.75
C LEU A 129 5.99 3.56 18.17
N CYS A 130 7.02 3.12 17.44
CA CYS A 130 7.10 1.74 16.96
C CYS A 130 7.08 0.72 18.12
N ILE A 131 7.79 1.00 19.20
CA ILE A 131 7.76 0.17 20.41
C ILE A 131 6.36 0.19 21.05
N PHE A 132 5.71 1.33 21.09
CA PHE A 132 4.32 1.45 21.57
C PHE A 132 3.36 0.59 20.74
N TYR A 133 3.44 0.63 19.41
CA TYR A 133 2.60 -0.20 18.53
C TYR A 133 2.84 -1.70 18.76
N PHE A 134 4.10 -2.08 18.97
CA PHE A 134 4.45 -3.45 19.35
C PHE A 134 3.85 -3.85 20.71
N LEU A 135 4.01 -3.04 21.75
CA LEU A 135 3.51 -3.33 23.10
C LEU A 135 1.99 -3.47 23.12
N MET A 136 1.26 -2.64 22.37
CA MET A 136 -0.19 -2.73 22.23
C MET A 136 -0.63 -4.10 21.68
N ASN A 137 0.12 -4.66 20.72
CA ASN A 137 -0.14 -5.99 20.19
C ASN A 137 0.31 -7.10 21.15
N TYR A 138 1.42 -6.90 21.87
CA TYR A 138 2.01 -7.91 22.74
C TYR A 138 1.17 -8.22 23.98
N PHE A 139 0.50 -7.21 24.54
CA PHE A 139 -0.21 -7.35 25.82
C PHE A 139 -1.73 -7.47 25.68
N SER A 140 -2.38 -6.95 24.65
CA SER A 140 -3.84 -6.87 24.67
C SER A 140 -4.58 -6.83 23.34
N LEU A 141 -5.09 -8.01 22.90
CA LEU A 141 -6.03 -8.09 21.76
C LEU A 141 -7.46 -7.59 22.10
N LYS A 142 -7.94 -7.77 23.35
CA LYS A 142 -9.32 -7.41 23.73
C LYS A 142 -9.54 -5.89 23.80
N PHE A 143 -8.57 -5.16 24.31
CA PHE A 143 -8.62 -3.69 24.34
C PHE A 143 -8.59 -3.13 22.92
N LEU A 144 -7.73 -3.71 22.07
CA LEU A 144 -7.54 -3.30 20.68
C LEU A 144 -8.85 -3.40 19.88
N SER A 145 -9.61 -4.50 19.97
CA SER A 145 -10.82 -4.70 19.16
C SER A 145 -11.96 -3.72 19.49
N ARG A 146 -12.08 -3.28 20.75
CA ARG A 146 -13.08 -2.26 21.16
C ARG A 146 -12.65 -0.86 20.72
N SER A 147 -11.38 -0.54 20.85
CA SER A 147 -10.83 0.77 20.49
C SER A 147 -10.81 1.01 18.98
N ILE A 148 -10.63 -0.03 18.15
CA ILE A 148 -10.60 0.08 16.69
C ILE A 148 -11.88 0.72 16.12
N LYS A 149 -13.07 0.40 16.64
CA LYS A 149 -14.32 1.03 16.15
C LYS A 149 -14.34 2.54 16.40
N ALA A 150 -14.02 2.97 17.61
CA ALA A 150 -13.99 4.38 17.97
C ALA A 150 -12.93 5.14 17.17
N ILE A 151 -11.72 4.56 17.06
CA ILE A 151 -10.64 5.10 16.25
C ILE A 151 -11.05 5.22 14.78
N THR A 152 -11.73 4.22 14.21
CA THR A 152 -12.17 4.25 12.80
C THR A 152 -13.22 5.32 12.55
N ILE A 153 -14.14 5.52 13.47
CA ILE A 153 -15.13 6.59 13.36
C ILE A 153 -14.44 7.97 13.44
N PHE A 154 -13.52 8.14 14.37
CA PHE A 154 -12.72 9.37 14.49
C PHE A 154 -11.93 9.67 13.21
N LYS A 155 -11.26 8.64 12.63
CA LYS A 155 -10.55 8.71 11.35
C LYS A 155 -11.41 9.14 10.16
N LEU A 156 -12.72 8.89 10.20
CA LEU A 156 -13.66 9.37 9.18
C LEU A 156 -14.11 10.82 9.43
N ILE A 157 -14.35 11.17 10.69
CA ILE A 157 -14.88 12.49 11.06
C ILE A 157 -13.85 13.58 10.76
N VAL A 158 -12.56 13.39 11.11
CA VAL A 158 -11.56 14.45 10.98
C VAL A 158 -11.29 14.85 9.53
N PRO A 159 -11.09 13.95 8.56
CA PRO A 159 -10.95 14.33 7.15
C PRO A 159 -12.18 15.07 6.61
N ILE A 160 -13.39 14.60 6.93
CA ILE A 160 -14.63 15.25 6.49
C ILE A 160 -14.75 16.65 7.10
N PHE A 161 -14.48 16.78 8.41
CA PHE A 161 -14.47 18.07 9.10
C PHE A 161 -13.43 19.02 8.50
N THR A 162 -12.24 18.50 8.15
CA THR A 162 -11.18 19.27 7.48
C THR A 162 -11.66 19.80 6.12
N ILE A 163 -12.28 18.95 5.29
CA ILE A 163 -12.84 19.38 3.99
C ILE A 163 -13.82 20.52 4.18
N ILE A 164 -14.81 20.33 5.07
CA ILE A 164 -15.88 21.31 5.30
C ILE A 164 -15.30 22.63 5.82
N SER A 165 -14.42 22.59 6.82
CA SER A 165 -13.84 23.79 7.43
C SER A 165 -12.97 24.57 6.44
N LEU A 166 -12.17 23.91 5.61
CA LEU A 166 -11.36 24.55 4.58
C LEU A 166 -12.21 25.24 3.52
N LEU A 167 -13.21 24.54 2.98
CA LEU A 167 -14.06 25.06 1.91
C LEU A 167 -14.96 26.21 2.35
N LEU A 168 -15.34 26.27 3.64
CA LEU A 168 -16.17 27.36 4.17
C LEU A 168 -15.40 28.64 4.42
N VAL A 169 -14.07 28.56 4.64
CA VAL A 169 -13.27 29.73 5.07
C VAL A 169 -12.39 30.28 3.94
N SER A 170 -11.88 29.43 3.08
CA SER A 170 -10.93 29.86 2.04
C SER A 170 -11.28 29.19 0.71
N TYR A 171 -11.49 29.99 -0.34
CA TYR A 171 -11.83 29.50 -1.66
C TYR A 171 -11.20 30.35 -2.76
N HIS A 172 -10.19 29.81 -3.43
CA HIS A 172 -9.45 30.44 -4.52
C HIS A 172 -9.49 29.58 -5.78
N SER A 173 -10.53 29.72 -6.60
CA SER A 173 -10.69 28.96 -7.85
C SER A 173 -9.55 29.18 -8.84
N ASN A 174 -8.92 30.34 -8.82
CA ASN A 174 -7.79 30.69 -9.68
C ASN A 174 -6.54 29.80 -9.43
N ASN A 175 -6.46 29.10 -8.30
CA ASN A 175 -5.36 28.19 -8.00
C ASN A 175 -5.20 27.05 -9.00
N PHE A 176 -6.26 26.71 -9.74
CA PHE A 176 -6.18 25.73 -10.82
C PHE A 176 -5.33 26.20 -12.00
N HIS A 177 -5.13 27.51 -12.14
CA HIS A 177 -4.41 28.15 -13.24
C HIS A 177 -3.34 29.15 -12.77
N ALA A 178 -3.00 29.13 -11.49
CA ALA A 178 -2.16 30.18 -10.87
C ALA A 178 -0.68 30.07 -11.23
N ILE A 179 -0.20 28.91 -11.68
CA ILE A 179 1.22 28.60 -11.84
C ILE A 179 1.51 27.97 -13.21
N GLY A 180 2.65 28.32 -13.81
CA GLY A 180 3.09 27.82 -15.10
C GLY A 180 2.31 28.43 -16.27
N ASP A 181 2.09 27.65 -17.32
CA ASP A 181 1.40 28.09 -18.54
C ASP A 181 -0.13 28.25 -18.37
N HIS A 182 -0.59 28.51 -17.16
CA HIS A 182 -2.01 28.61 -16.81
C HIS A 182 -2.82 27.35 -17.11
N THR A 183 -2.17 26.19 -17.11
CA THR A 183 -2.82 24.89 -17.32
C THR A 183 -3.08 24.20 -15.98
N ILE A 184 -4.11 23.33 -15.95
CA ILE A 184 -4.40 22.48 -14.78
C ILE A 184 -3.24 21.52 -14.49
N ALA A 185 -2.47 21.12 -15.51
CA ALA A 185 -1.37 20.17 -15.41
C ALA A 185 -0.02 20.83 -15.72
N PRO A 186 0.50 21.73 -14.85
CA PRO A 186 1.74 22.47 -15.10
C PRO A 186 2.98 21.58 -15.24
N TYR A 187 2.92 20.35 -14.73
CA TYR A 187 4.01 19.36 -14.82
C TYR A 187 3.73 18.23 -15.81
N GLY A 188 2.74 18.41 -16.69
CA GLY A 188 2.36 17.46 -17.72
C GLY A 188 1.71 16.17 -17.20
N TYR A 189 1.35 15.26 -18.11
CA TYR A 189 0.70 14.01 -17.75
C TYR A 189 1.61 13.05 -16.97
N SER A 190 2.93 13.10 -17.19
CA SER A 190 3.89 12.29 -16.44
C SER A 190 3.87 12.62 -14.96
N GLY A 191 3.63 13.86 -14.58
CA GLY A 191 3.41 14.28 -13.20
C GLY A 191 2.19 13.60 -12.60
N ILE A 192 1.06 13.55 -13.32
CA ILE A 192 -0.18 12.88 -12.88
C ILE A 192 0.08 11.39 -12.61
N LEU A 193 0.74 10.68 -13.54
CA LEU A 193 1.02 9.26 -13.44
C LEU A 193 2.02 8.95 -12.31
N THR A 194 3.07 9.75 -12.21
CA THR A 194 4.05 9.64 -11.13
C THR A 194 3.41 9.86 -9.76
N ALA A 195 2.52 10.84 -9.62
CA ALA A 195 1.85 11.13 -8.36
C ALA A 195 1.02 9.95 -7.84
N VAL A 196 0.50 9.09 -8.71
CA VAL A 196 -0.22 7.87 -8.30
C VAL A 196 0.64 7.02 -7.36
N THR A 197 1.93 6.86 -7.65
CA THR A 197 2.81 5.94 -6.90
C THR A 197 3.78 6.64 -5.97
N SER A 198 4.37 7.79 -6.36
CA SER A 198 5.43 8.46 -5.60
C SER A 198 4.92 9.51 -4.61
N ALA A 199 3.68 10.00 -4.77
CA ALA A 199 3.13 11.03 -3.88
C ALA A 199 2.27 10.49 -2.72
N GLY A 200 2.18 9.16 -2.58
CA GLY A 200 1.37 8.53 -1.55
C GLY A 200 -0.10 8.34 -1.92
N VAL A 201 -0.51 8.61 -3.18
CA VAL A 201 -1.90 8.41 -3.61
C VAL A 201 -2.29 6.94 -3.50
N ILE A 202 -1.54 6.03 -4.13
CA ILE A 202 -1.83 4.60 -4.05
C ILE A 202 -1.62 4.06 -2.63
N TYR A 203 -0.64 4.59 -1.89
CA TYR A 203 -0.40 4.26 -0.48
C TYR A 203 -1.65 4.50 0.38
N ALA A 204 -2.38 5.59 0.15
CA ALA A 204 -3.59 5.91 0.91
C ALA A 204 -4.74 4.91 0.69
N PHE A 205 -4.72 4.12 -0.38
CA PHE A 205 -5.68 3.05 -0.63
C PHE A 205 -5.28 1.71 -0.03
N PHE A 206 -4.04 1.54 0.44
CA PHE A 206 -3.63 0.26 1.02
C PHE A 206 -4.39 -0.03 2.31
N GLY A 207 -4.70 -1.32 2.51
CA GLY A 207 -5.61 -1.75 3.56
C GLY A 207 -7.03 -2.06 3.07
N PHE A 208 -7.38 -1.70 1.80
CA PHE A 208 -8.69 -2.00 1.22
C PHE A 208 -9.04 -3.50 1.28
N GLN A 209 -8.03 -4.37 1.28
CA GLN A 209 -8.14 -5.84 1.36
C GLN A 209 -8.44 -6.36 2.78
N ALA A 210 -8.38 -5.52 3.81
CA ALA A 210 -8.61 -5.94 5.20
C ALA A 210 -9.93 -6.71 5.44
N PRO A 211 -11.07 -6.38 4.79
CA PRO A 211 -12.28 -7.17 4.93
C PRO A 211 -12.13 -8.65 4.60
N ILE A 212 -11.19 -9.01 3.71
CA ILE A 212 -10.93 -10.41 3.34
C ILE A 212 -10.30 -11.20 4.49
N THR A 213 -9.47 -10.55 5.30
CA THR A 213 -8.86 -11.19 6.47
C THR A 213 -9.89 -11.58 7.53
N PHE A 214 -11.06 -10.92 7.52
CA PHE A 214 -12.20 -11.20 8.40
C PHE A 214 -13.33 -11.96 7.70
N ALA A 215 -13.06 -12.55 6.53
CA ALA A 215 -14.09 -13.24 5.74
C ALA A 215 -14.75 -14.40 6.48
N SER A 216 -14.00 -15.09 7.35
CA SER A 216 -14.53 -16.18 8.18
C SER A 216 -15.50 -15.72 9.27
N GLU A 217 -15.56 -14.43 9.58
CA GLU A 217 -16.44 -13.83 10.58
C GLU A 217 -17.71 -13.22 9.97
N ALA A 218 -17.80 -13.19 8.62
CA ALA A 218 -18.93 -12.60 7.90
C ALA A 218 -20.15 -13.52 7.92
N GLN A 219 -21.34 -12.96 8.18
CA GLN A 219 -22.59 -13.72 8.17
C GLN A 219 -22.96 -14.19 6.76
N ASN A 220 -22.78 -13.32 5.75
CA ASN A 220 -23.01 -13.60 4.34
C ASN A 220 -21.79 -13.21 3.50
N PRO A 221 -20.72 -14.05 3.48
CA PRO A 221 -19.45 -13.71 2.83
C PRO A 221 -19.60 -13.28 1.36
N LYS A 222 -20.49 -13.90 0.59
CA LYS A 222 -20.76 -13.55 -0.82
C LYS A 222 -21.22 -12.10 -1.03
N ARG A 223 -21.97 -11.56 -0.09
CA ARG A 223 -22.50 -10.19 -0.14
C ARG A 223 -21.62 -9.22 0.63
N ASP A 224 -21.23 -9.62 1.83
CA ASP A 224 -20.64 -8.72 2.82
C ASP A 224 -19.19 -8.35 2.46
N ILE A 225 -18.41 -9.30 1.88
CA ILE A 225 -17.02 -9.05 1.49
C ILE A 225 -16.94 -8.09 0.29
N PRO A 226 -17.63 -8.33 -0.84
CA PRO A 226 -17.63 -7.41 -1.97
C PRO A 226 -18.12 -6.02 -1.57
N LEU A 227 -19.23 -5.94 -0.81
CA LEU A 227 -19.79 -4.68 -0.36
C LEU A 227 -18.84 -3.93 0.58
N ALA A 228 -18.18 -4.64 1.48
CA ALA A 228 -17.23 -4.04 2.41
C ALA A 228 -15.99 -3.52 1.70
N LEU A 229 -15.45 -4.27 0.74
CA LEU A 229 -14.25 -3.91 0.00
C LEU A 229 -14.52 -2.75 -0.96
N ILE A 230 -15.50 -2.90 -1.85
CA ILE A 230 -15.84 -1.86 -2.85
C ILE A 230 -16.37 -0.61 -2.15
N GLY A 231 -17.23 -0.78 -1.13
CA GLY A 231 -17.77 0.35 -0.37
C GLY A 231 -16.68 1.15 0.36
N ALA A 232 -15.67 0.47 0.93
CA ALA A 232 -14.53 1.16 1.53
C ALA A 232 -13.72 1.95 0.49
N VAL A 233 -13.44 1.35 -0.67
CA VAL A 233 -12.71 2.02 -1.76
C VAL A 233 -13.49 3.25 -2.25
N VAL A 234 -14.79 3.13 -2.50
CA VAL A 234 -15.63 4.25 -2.98
C VAL A 234 -15.67 5.40 -1.97
N ILE A 235 -15.92 5.10 -0.69
CA ILE A 235 -15.98 6.12 0.37
C ILE A 235 -14.64 6.85 0.50
N CYS A 236 -13.54 6.10 0.59
CA CYS A 236 -12.22 6.71 0.70
C CYS A 236 -11.86 7.51 -0.57
N THR A 237 -12.24 7.04 -1.77
CA THR A 237 -12.03 7.78 -3.02
C THR A 237 -12.70 9.14 -2.98
N VAL A 238 -13.96 9.19 -2.57
CA VAL A 238 -14.71 10.47 -2.47
C VAL A 238 -14.02 11.41 -1.46
N ILE A 239 -13.64 10.90 -0.30
CA ILE A 239 -12.94 11.68 0.73
C ILE A 239 -11.60 12.22 0.19
N TYR A 240 -10.79 11.38 -0.46
CA TYR A 240 -9.46 11.77 -0.94
C TYR A 240 -9.53 12.78 -2.10
N ILE A 241 -10.49 12.62 -3.02
CA ILE A 241 -10.74 13.60 -4.09
C ILE A 241 -11.18 14.94 -3.50
N LEU A 242 -12.08 14.93 -2.52
CA LEU A 242 -12.55 16.15 -1.85
C LEU A 242 -11.45 16.81 -1.02
N LEU A 243 -10.58 16.03 -0.35
CA LEU A 243 -9.39 16.56 0.34
C LEU A 243 -8.40 17.21 -0.64
N GLN A 244 -8.13 16.56 -1.78
CA GLN A 244 -7.27 17.13 -2.82
C GLN A 244 -7.86 18.44 -3.35
N TYR A 245 -9.15 18.46 -3.64
CA TYR A 245 -9.85 19.65 -4.10
C TYR A 245 -9.79 20.76 -3.06
N ALA A 246 -10.17 20.46 -1.80
CA ALA A 246 -10.12 21.42 -0.70
C ALA A 246 -8.71 21.98 -0.47
N TYR A 247 -7.68 21.13 -0.54
CA TYR A 247 -6.29 21.57 -0.42
C TYR A 247 -5.90 22.58 -1.51
N ILE A 248 -6.29 22.32 -2.78
CA ILE A 248 -5.99 23.20 -3.91
C ILE A 248 -6.70 24.56 -3.76
N VAL A 249 -8.02 24.53 -3.57
CA VAL A 249 -8.79 25.78 -3.57
C VAL A 249 -8.63 26.62 -2.32
N SER A 250 -8.25 26.01 -1.19
CA SER A 250 -8.07 26.72 0.07
C SER A 250 -6.66 27.26 0.28
N MET A 251 -5.71 26.90 -0.58
CA MET A 251 -4.34 27.38 -0.49
C MET A 251 -4.28 28.89 -0.79
N PRO A 252 -3.75 29.75 0.13
CA PRO A 252 -3.58 31.17 -0.13
C PRO A 252 -2.66 31.40 -1.33
N ASN A 253 -3.12 32.19 -2.30
CA ASN A 253 -2.35 32.49 -3.51
C ASN A 253 -1.01 33.19 -3.19
N SER A 254 -1.00 34.04 -2.15
CA SER A 254 0.23 34.68 -1.66
C SER A 254 1.29 33.67 -1.25
N LEU A 255 0.92 32.60 -0.55
CA LEU A 255 1.83 31.54 -0.14
C LEU A 255 2.33 30.74 -1.35
N LEU A 256 1.43 30.43 -2.29
CA LEU A 256 1.74 29.67 -3.50
C LEU A 256 2.75 30.43 -4.38
N VAL A 257 2.53 31.72 -4.59
CA VAL A 257 3.44 32.60 -5.35
C VAL A 257 4.76 32.80 -4.62
N ALA A 258 4.74 33.07 -3.31
CA ALA A 258 5.95 33.26 -2.50
C ALA A 258 6.88 32.04 -2.50
N LYS A 259 6.32 30.82 -2.58
CA LYS A 259 7.06 29.55 -2.69
C LYS A 259 7.44 29.19 -4.13
N GLY A 260 7.00 29.94 -5.14
CA GLY A 260 7.31 29.65 -6.55
C GLY A 260 6.56 28.44 -7.12
N GLY A 261 5.40 28.11 -6.58
CA GLY A 261 4.48 27.10 -7.12
C GLY A 261 4.34 25.84 -6.28
N TRP A 262 3.51 24.94 -6.78
CA TRP A 262 3.12 23.70 -6.09
C TRP A 262 4.32 22.79 -5.75
N ALA A 263 5.28 22.66 -6.66
CA ALA A 263 6.46 21.80 -6.48
C ALA A 263 7.36 22.21 -5.31
N ASN A 264 7.30 23.46 -4.90
CA ASN A 264 8.15 24.02 -3.84
C ASN A 264 7.41 24.18 -2.49
N LEU A 265 6.13 23.78 -2.42
CA LEU A 265 5.34 23.76 -1.18
C LEU A 265 5.76 22.57 -0.31
N ASN A 266 6.95 22.66 0.27
CA ASN A 266 7.46 21.61 1.17
C ASN A 266 6.94 21.86 2.59
N LEU A 267 5.73 21.38 2.89
CA LEU A 267 5.06 21.53 4.18
C LEU A 267 5.16 20.22 4.96
N SER A 268 5.69 20.27 6.19
CA SER A 268 5.87 19.06 7.03
C SER A 268 4.55 18.55 7.62
N SER A 269 3.57 19.44 7.83
CA SER A 269 2.20 19.10 8.23
C SER A 269 1.19 19.85 7.35
N PRO A 270 0.96 19.40 6.10
CA PRO A 270 0.34 20.21 5.04
C PRO A 270 -1.02 20.81 5.41
N PHE A 271 -1.94 20.00 5.91
CA PHE A 271 -3.27 20.48 6.28
C PHE A 271 -3.27 21.32 7.55
N ALA A 272 -2.39 21.02 8.53
CA ALA A 272 -2.30 21.80 9.76
C ALA A 272 -1.71 23.19 9.49
N VAL A 273 -0.64 23.27 8.70
CA VAL A 273 -0.04 24.56 8.29
C VAL A 273 -1.04 25.36 7.47
N LEU A 274 -1.76 24.73 6.52
CA LEU A 274 -2.81 25.40 5.75
C LEU A 274 -3.90 25.95 6.67
N ALA A 275 -4.40 25.16 7.62
CA ALA A 275 -5.44 25.55 8.55
C ALA A 275 -4.99 26.74 9.43
N ILE A 276 -3.75 26.72 9.94
CA ILE A 276 -3.18 27.84 10.72
C ILE A 276 -3.08 29.11 9.85
N THR A 277 -2.60 28.97 8.62
CA THR A 277 -2.41 30.10 7.69
C THR A 277 -3.72 30.82 7.38
N ILE A 278 -4.86 30.10 7.38
CA ILE A 278 -6.20 30.69 7.17
C ILE A 278 -7.00 30.87 8.47
N ASN A 279 -6.31 30.90 9.62
CA ASN A 279 -6.86 31.13 10.97
C ASN A 279 -7.86 30.08 11.46
N LEU A 280 -7.80 28.84 10.96
CA LEU A 280 -8.60 27.69 11.41
C LEU A 280 -7.88 26.92 12.53
N ASN A 281 -7.59 27.58 13.67
CA ASN A 281 -6.80 27.01 14.76
C ASN A 281 -7.43 25.74 15.37
N PHE A 282 -8.77 25.67 15.46
CA PHE A 282 -9.46 24.49 15.97
C PHE A 282 -9.30 23.29 15.02
N THR A 283 -9.38 23.52 13.71
CA THR A 283 -9.13 22.48 12.69
C THR A 283 -7.69 21.99 12.78
N ALA A 284 -6.73 22.91 12.94
CA ALA A 284 -5.31 22.55 13.14
C ALA A 284 -5.12 21.67 14.39
N LEU A 285 -5.76 22.00 15.51
CA LEU A 285 -5.73 21.17 16.72
C LEU A 285 -6.29 19.76 16.46
N CYS A 286 -7.44 19.65 15.79
CA CYS A 286 -8.03 18.36 15.40
C CYS A 286 -7.05 17.55 14.52
N LEU A 287 -6.36 18.19 13.58
CA LEU A 287 -5.39 17.58 12.70
C LEU A 287 -4.15 17.07 13.46
N TYR A 288 -3.63 17.81 14.44
CA TYR A 288 -2.53 17.33 15.29
C TYR A 288 -2.94 16.12 16.13
N VAL A 289 -4.16 16.11 16.66
CA VAL A 289 -4.69 14.93 17.38
C VAL A 289 -4.82 13.74 16.43
N ASP A 290 -5.38 13.95 15.23
CA ASP A 290 -5.53 12.88 14.25
C ASP A 290 -4.19 12.35 13.73
N ALA A 291 -3.21 13.22 13.55
CA ALA A 291 -1.86 12.83 13.14
C ALA A 291 -1.15 11.90 14.15
N PHE A 292 -1.66 11.81 15.38
CA PHE A 292 -1.24 10.80 16.35
C PHE A 292 -2.17 9.59 16.33
N VAL A 293 -3.48 9.79 16.35
CA VAL A 293 -4.49 8.71 16.52
C VAL A 293 -4.61 7.84 15.27
N SER A 294 -4.73 8.46 14.08
CA SER A 294 -4.92 7.71 12.83
C SER A 294 -3.69 6.87 12.46
N PRO A 295 -2.47 7.42 12.41
CA PRO A 295 -1.27 6.63 12.15
C PRO A 295 -1.03 5.54 13.21
N SER A 296 -1.22 5.85 14.51
CA SER A 296 -1.02 4.86 15.57
C SER A 296 -1.96 3.65 15.41
N GLY A 297 -3.24 3.91 15.12
CA GLY A 297 -4.20 2.82 14.86
C GLY A 297 -3.77 1.93 13.69
N THR A 298 -3.28 2.52 12.63
CA THR A 298 -2.79 1.81 11.43
C THR A 298 -1.49 1.06 11.72
N GLY A 299 -0.52 1.68 12.39
CA GLY A 299 0.76 1.06 12.77
C GLY A 299 0.58 -0.18 13.67
N ILE A 300 -0.38 -0.13 14.61
CA ILE A 300 -0.74 -1.27 15.45
C ILE A 300 -1.31 -2.41 14.59
N ILE A 301 -2.20 -2.12 13.64
CA ILE A 301 -2.78 -3.13 12.75
C ILE A 301 -1.70 -3.77 11.89
N TYR A 302 -0.81 -2.99 11.27
CA TYR A 302 0.29 -3.53 10.44
C TYR A 302 1.29 -4.37 11.23
N SER A 303 1.56 -4.04 12.49
CA SER A 303 2.38 -4.89 13.36
C SER A 303 1.76 -6.29 13.53
N SER A 304 0.45 -6.37 13.73
CA SER A 304 -0.27 -7.64 13.81
C SER A 304 -0.27 -8.39 12.48
N LEU A 305 -0.58 -7.70 11.37
CA LEU A 305 -0.61 -8.31 10.04
C LEU A 305 0.76 -8.86 9.62
N SER A 306 1.85 -8.11 9.84
CA SER A 306 3.21 -8.55 9.55
C SER A 306 3.57 -9.85 10.26
N SER A 307 3.23 -9.96 11.54
CA SER A 307 3.50 -11.17 12.33
C SER A 307 2.73 -12.40 11.81
N ARG A 308 1.49 -12.20 11.32
CA ARG A 308 0.68 -13.28 10.72
C ARG A 308 1.22 -13.72 9.37
N VAL A 309 1.74 -12.79 8.55
CA VAL A 309 2.37 -13.13 7.27
C VAL A 309 3.63 -13.96 7.51
N ILE A 310 4.47 -13.60 8.49
CA ILE A 310 5.64 -14.40 8.87
C ILE A 310 5.24 -15.83 9.26
N CYS A 311 4.13 -16.01 9.99
CA CYS A 311 3.59 -17.33 10.27
C CYS A 311 3.11 -18.05 8.99
N GLY A 312 2.54 -17.34 8.03
CA GLY A 312 2.10 -17.88 6.74
C GLY A 312 3.24 -18.45 5.89
N ILE A 313 4.45 -17.89 6.02
CA ILE A 313 5.67 -18.37 5.36
C ILE A 313 6.55 -19.24 6.28
N SER A 314 5.99 -19.80 7.32
CA SER A 314 6.69 -20.55 8.38
C SER A 314 7.54 -21.72 7.89
N ASN A 315 7.20 -22.27 6.74
CA ASN A 315 7.98 -23.32 6.08
C ASN A 315 9.37 -22.84 5.61
N HIS A 316 9.51 -21.54 5.35
CA HIS A 316 10.70 -20.92 4.78
C HIS A 316 11.30 -19.84 5.71
N THR A 317 11.00 -19.94 7.01
CA THR A 317 11.55 -19.08 8.06
C THR A 317 12.00 -19.92 9.27
N PRO A 318 12.81 -19.37 10.20
CA PRO A 318 13.16 -20.06 11.43
C PRO A 318 11.92 -20.50 12.22
N LYS A 319 11.89 -21.76 12.69
CA LYS A 319 10.74 -22.34 13.43
C LYS A 319 10.31 -21.52 14.65
N ILE A 320 11.22 -20.75 15.23
CA ILE A 320 10.92 -19.90 16.38
C ILE A 320 9.91 -18.80 16.03
N LEU A 321 9.93 -18.28 14.79
CA LEU A 321 9.03 -17.21 14.32
C LEU A 321 7.59 -17.70 14.09
N SER A 322 7.39 -19.00 13.95
CA SER A 322 6.06 -19.59 13.74
C SER A 322 5.37 -20.07 15.03
N LYS A 323 6.05 -19.96 16.18
CA LYS A 323 5.48 -20.37 17.47
C LYS A 323 4.37 -19.40 17.89
N ILE A 324 3.16 -19.94 18.06
CA ILE A 324 2.00 -19.20 18.58
C ILE A 324 1.93 -19.43 20.09
N ASP A 325 1.85 -18.35 20.85
CA ASP A 325 1.64 -18.41 22.30
C ASP A 325 0.22 -18.94 22.57
N PRO A 326 0.06 -20.06 23.30
CA PRO A 326 -1.24 -20.66 23.54
C PRO A 326 -2.19 -19.80 24.39
N LYS A 327 -1.66 -18.86 25.19
CA LYS A 327 -2.47 -17.98 26.05
C LYS A 327 -3.03 -16.77 25.27
N THR A 328 -2.20 -16.17 24.41
CA THR A 328 -2.54 -14.94 23.68
C THR A 328 -2.96 -15.19 22.23
N LEU A 329 -2.73 -16.40 21.71
CA LEU A 329 -2.92 -16.78 20.30
C LEU A 329 -2.12 -15.89 19.31
N LEU A 330 -1.02 -15.29 19.82
CA LEU A 330 -0.16 -14.40 19.06
C LEU A 330 1.23 -15.01 18.81
N PRO A 331 1.83 -14.78 17.65
CA PRO A 331 3.20 -15.17 17.38
C PRO A 331 4.19 -14.14 17.95
N LYS A 332 4.42 -14.18 19.27
CA LYS A 332 5.26 -13.19 19.98
C LYS A 332 6.66 -13.04 19.41
N SER A 333 7.30 -14.16 19.03
CA SER A 333 8.64 -14.13 18.40
C SER A 333 8.64 -13.41 17.05
N ALA A 334 7.58 -13.61 16.24
CA ALA A 334 7.41 -12.88 15.00
C ALA A 334 7.18 -11.38 15.24
N LEU A 335 6.40 -11.00 16.27
CA LEU A 335 6.20 -9.60 16.64
C LEU A 335 7.52 -8.91 17.02
N ILE A 336 8.38 -9.57 17.81
CA ILE A 336 9.70 -9.05 18.16
C ILE A 336 10.56 -8.87 16.90
N PHE A 337 10.58 -9.86 16.02
CA PHE A 337 11.29 -9.76 14.75
C PHE A 337 10.79 -8.61 13.90
N VAL A 338 9.47 -8.44 13.79
CA VAL A 338 8.83 -7.31 13.08
C VAL A 338 9.28 -5.97 13.67
N LEU A 339 9.32 -5.83 15.01
CA LEU A 339 9.80 -4.60 15.65
C LEU A 339 11.26 -4.29 15.27
N ILE A 340 12.14 -5.29 15.36
CA ILE A 340 13.57 -5.11 15.02
C ILE A 340 13.72 -4.64 13.57
N VAL A 341 13.04 -5.30 12.62
CA VAL A 341 13.11 -4.93 11.21
C VAL A 341 12.47 -3.56 10.96
N SER A 342 11.37 -3.23 11.62
CA SER A 342 10.72 -1.91 11.52
C SER A 342 11.63 -0.79 12.01
N LEU A 343 12.33 -0.98 13.13
CA LEU A 343 13.32 -0.02 13.63
C LEU A 343 14.49 0.12 12.65
N PHE A 344 14.99 -0.98 12.10
CA PHE A 344 16.02 -0.93 11.06
C PHE A 344 15.57 -0.12 9.84
N CYS A 345 14.35 -0.36 9.33
CA CYS A 345 13.78 0.41 8.21
C CYS A 345 13.63 1.91 8.55
N LEU A 346 13.21 2.24 9.79
CA LEU A 346 13.09 3.62 10.24
C LEU A 346 14.42 4.38 10.19
N TRP A 347 15.47 3.75 10.71
CA TRP A 347 16.81 4.37 10.75
C TRP A 347 17.47 4.43 9.37
N LEU A 348 17.16 3.49 8.49
CA LEU A 348 17.65 3.47 7.09
C LEU A 348 16.93 4.52 6.23
N LEU A 349 15.62 4.70 6.42
CA LEU A 349 14.76 5.56 5.62
C LEU A 349 13.99 6.54 6.53
N PRO A 350 14.64 7.60 7.06
CA PRO A 350 14.06 8.52 8.04
C PRO A 350 13.11 9.56 7.40
N SER A 351 12.31 9.14 6.41
CA SER A 351 11.37 10.02 5.69
C SER A 351 10.08 9.27 5.40
N TRP A 352 8.95 9.88 5.78
CA TRP A 352 7.63 9.32 5.46
C TRP A 352 7.46 9.07 3.97
N GLN A 353 7.86 10.03 3.13
CA GLN A 353 7.69 9.91 1.68
C GLN A 353 8.48 8.75 1.10
N LYS A 354 9.76 8.58 1.48
CA LYS A 354 10.57 7.44 1.02
C LYS A 354 10.00 6.10 1.48
N LEU A 355 9.52 6.02 2.72
CA LEU A 355 8.85 4.82 3.21
C LEU A 355 7.55 4.54 2.43
N ALA A 356 6.71 5.56 2.18
CA ALA A 356 5.48 5.43 1.39
C ALA A 356 5.75 4.97 -0.06
N GLU A 357 6.84 5.43 -0.67
CA GLU A 357 7.28 5.01 -2.00
C GLU A 357 7.69 3.52 -2.00
N VAL A 358 8.53 3.08 -1.06
CA VAL A 358 8.93 1.66 -0.90
C VAL A 358 7.72 0.77 -0.67
N ILE A 359 6.82 1.19 0.22
CA ILE A 359 5.57 0.49 0.52
C ILE A 359 4.73 0.36 -0.73
N SER A 360 4.60 1.44 -1.51
CA SER A 360 3.81 1.46 -2.75
C SER A 360 4.32 0.44 -3.75
N VAL A 361 5.63 0.36 -3.99
CA VAL A 361 6.23 -0.64 -4.89
C VAL A 361 5.98 -2.05 -4.37
N GLY A 362 6.22 -2.31 -3.09
CA GLY A 362 6.00 -3.63 -2.47
C GLY A 362 4.56 -4.12 -2.61
N TYR A 363 3.58 -3.27 -2.30
CA TYR A 363 2.17 -3.65 -2.46
C TYR A 363 1.77 -3.87 -3.92
N VAL A 364 2.19 -2.98 -4.83
CA VAL A 364 1.87 -3.09 -6.25
C VAL A 364 2.47 -4.35 -6.86
N LEU A 365 3.67 -4.75 -6.47
CA LEU A 365 4.26 -6.04 -6.86
C LEU A 365 3.40 -7.23 -6.42
N CYS A 366 2.90 -7.24 -5.18
CA CYS A 366 1.99 -8.28 -4.71
C CYS A 366 0.65 -8.24 -5.46
N PHE A 367 0.08 -7.04 -5.65
CA PHE A 367 -1.19 -6.86 -6.34
C PHE A 367 -1.13 -7.23 -7.81
N ALA A 368 0.01 -7.08 -8.48
CA ALA A 368 0.21 -7.55 -9.85
C ALA A 368 -0.03 -9.08 -9.99
N LEU A 369 0.24 -9.84 -8.94
CA LEU A 369 0.09 -11.30 -8.97
C LEU A 369 -1.37 -11.76 -8.79
N ILE A 370 -2.23 -10.94 -8.21
CA ILE A 370 -3.64 -11.28 -7.94
C ILE A 370 -4.45 -11.48 -9.22
N PRO A 371 -4.38 -10.60 -10.25
CA PRO A 371 -5.02 -10.83 -11.53
C PRO A 371 -4.61 -12.15 -12.21
N ILE A 372 -3.32 -12.49 -12.17
CA ILE A 372 -2.83 -13.77 -12.69
C ILE A 372 -3.43 -14.95 -11.91
N CYS A 373 -3.49 -14.82 -10.58
CA CYS A 373 -4.11 -15.81 -9.71
C CYS A 373 -5.58 -16.02 -10.07
N ALA A 374 -6.37 -14.96 -10.24
CA ALA A 374 -7.78 -15.01 -10.62
C ALA A 374 -7.99 -15.73 -11.96
N ALA A 375 -7.21 -15.35 -12.99
CA ALA A 375 -7.26 -16.00 -14.30
C ALA A 375 -6.85 -17.48 -14.25
N SER A 376 -5.88 -17.82 -13.40
CA SER A 376 -5.37 -19.17 -13.23
C SER A 376 -6.38 -20.08 -12.51
N PHE A 377 -7.11 -19.55 -11.51
CA PHE A 377 -8.19 -20.29 -10.88
C PHE A 377 -9.29 -20.67 -11.89
N ARG A 378 -9.60 -19.83 -12.88
CA ARG A 378 -10.55 -20.16 -13.96
C ARG A 378 -10.05 -21.30 -14.86
N LYS A 379 -8.71 -21.42 -15.03
CA LYS A 379 -8.11 -22.50 -15.81
C LYS A 379 -8.09 -23.82 -15.03
N ILE A 380 -7.67 -23.81 -13.76
CA ILE A 380 -7.50 -25.05 -12.96
C ILE A 380 -8.80 -25.57 -12.36
N ALA A 381 -9.78 -24.68 -12.13
CA ALA A 381 -11.11 -24.98 -11.59
C ALA A 381 -12.19 -24.31 -12.45
N PRO A 382 -12.51 -24.86 -13.64
CA PRO A 382 -13.51 -24.28 -14.55
C PRO A 382 -14.92 -24.26 -13.93
N VAL A 383 -15.25 -25.22 -13.06
CA VAL A 383 -16.47 -25.23 -12.24
C VAL A 383 -16.16 -24.60 -10.88
N ALA A 384 -17.13 -23.89 -10.29
CA ALA A 384 -16.97 -23.30 -8.98
C ALA A 384 -16.69 -24.37 -7.93
N PRO A 385 -15.59 -24.26 -7.15
CA PRO A 385 -15.18 -25.33 -6.24
C PRO A 385 -16.08 -25.43 -5.00
N ASN A 386 -16.87 -24.40 -4.72
CA ASN A 386 -17.83 -24.38 -3.61
C ASN A 386 -19.03 -23.47 -3.91
N SER A 387 -20.10 -23.59 -3.12
CA SER A 387 -21.32 -22.77 -3.25
C SER A 387 -21.11 -21.28 -2.95
N HIS A 388 -20.00 -20.92 -2.32
CA HIS A 388 -19.65 -19.53 -1.94
C HIS A 388 -18.80 -18.81 -2.99
N ALA A 389 -18.23 -19.52 -3.97
CA ALA A 389 -17.39 -18.94 -5.00
C ALA A 389 -18.14 -17.91 -5.86
N ILE A 390 -17.60 -16.70 -5.92
CA ILE A 390 -18.08 -15.61 -6.77
C ILE A 390 -17.34 -15.69 -8.09
N ARG A 391 -18.06 -15.53 -9.20
CA ARG A 391 -17.47 -15.56 -10.55
C ARG A 391 -18.00 -14.41 -11.38
N PHE A 392 -17.16 -13.43 -11.63
CA PHE A 392 -17.51 -12.28 -12.46
C PHE A 392 -17.40 -12.60 -13.95
N LYS A 393 -18.40 -12.19 -14.75
CA LYS A 393 -18.30 -12.25 -16.22
C LYS A 393 -17.18 -11.31 -16.69
N GLY A 394 -16.36 -11.75 -17.64
CA GLY A 394 -15.27 -10.96 -18.21
C GLY A 394 -14.02 -10.82 -17.32
N ILE A 395 -13.93 -11.56 -16.20
CA ILE A 395 -12.77 -11.48 -15.29
C ILE A 395 -11.42 -11.69 -15.99
N GLN A 396 -11.37 -12.49 -17.07
CA GLN A 396 -10.11 -12.72 -17.80
C GLN A 396 -9.57 -11.45 -18.44
N LEU A 397 -10.44 -10.63 -19.05
CA LEU A 397 -10.06 -9.33 -19.59
C LEU A 397 -9.68 -8.36 -18.47
N LEU A 398 -10.48 -8.33 -17.40
CA LEU A 398 -10.23 -7.47 -16.25
C LEU A 398 -8.91 -7.84 -15.55
N SER A 399 -8.58 -9.13 -15.50
CA SER A 399 -7.30 -9.62 -14.97
C SER A 399 -6.12 -9.19 -15.84
N LEU A 400 -6.24 -9.29 -17.16
CA LEU A 400 -5.19 -8.80 -18.07
C LEU A 400 -4.97 -7.30 -17.88
N LEU A 401 -6.05 -6.51 -17.88
CA LEU A 401 -5.97 -5.06 -17.62
C LEU A 401 -5.37 -4.76 -16.25
N GLY A 402 -5.79 -5.47 -15.20
CA GLY A 402 -5.25 -5.32 -13.85
C GLY A 402 -3.74 -5.57 -13.78
N PHE A 403 -3.24 -6.59 -14.47
CA PHE A 403 -1.81 -6.89 -14.52
C PHE A 403 -1.02 -5.82 -15.29
N ILE A 404 -1.52 -5.37 -16.45
CA ILE A 404 -0.91 -4.28 -17.23
C ILE A 404 -0.84 -3.00 -16.39
N LEU A 405 -1.94 -2.64 -15.73
CA LEU A 405 -2.01 -1.44 -14.91
C LEU A 405 -1.08 -1.50 -13.68
N CYS A 406 -0.96 -2.66 -13.01
CA CYS A 406 0.04 -2.84 -11.96
C CYS A 406 1.47 -2.69 -12.52
N THR A 407 1.73 -3.21 -13.71
CA THR A 407 3.03 -3.06 -14.38
C THR A 407 3.34 -1.59 -14.69
N TYR A 408 2.33 -0.82 -15.12
CA TYR A 408 2.47 0.64 -15.28
C TYR A 408 2.76 1.33 -13.95
N MET A 409 2.07 0.98 -12.88
CA MET A 409 2.34 1.57 -11.55
C MET A 409 3.79 1.31 -11.10
N LEU A 410 4.32 0.11 -11.35
CA LEU A 410 5.73 -0.19 -11.07
C LEU A 410 6.68 0.71 -11.87
N TYR A 411 6.38 0.95 -13.13
CA TYR A 411 7.15 1.85 -13.98
C TYR A 411 7.07 3.31 -13.53
N TRP A 412 5.85 3.79 -13.16
CA TRP A 412 5.63 5.15 -12.66
C TRP A 412 6.26 5.42 -11.29
N SER A 413 6.61 4.36 -10.55
CA SER A 413 7.34 4.47 -9.26
C SER A 413 8.79 4.94 -9.41
N LYS A 414 9.25 5.10 -10.65
CA LYS A 414 10.57 5.60 -11.05
C LYS A 414 11.74 4.66 -10.73
N TRP A 415 12.72 4.74 -11.60
CA TRP A 415 14.08 4.23 -11.34
C TRP A 415 14.84 5.25 -10.48
N PRO A 416 15.71 4.85 -9.53
CA PRO A 416 16.13 3.46 -9.21
C PRO A 416 15.23 2.73 -8.20
N LEU A 417 14.27 3.40 -7.55
CA LEU A 417 13.49 2.87 -6.43
C LEU A 417 12.82 1.51 -6.73
N ASN A 418 12.15 1.39 -7.87
CA ASN A 418 11.50 0.12 -8.23
C ASN A 418 12.50 -1.02 -8.40
N GLY A 419 13.70 -0.75 -8.96
CA GLY A 419 14.79 -1.70 -9.07
C GLY A 419 15.34 -2.13 -7.71
N GLU A 420 15.50 -1.20 -6.78
CA GLU A 420 15.96 -1.47 -5.41
C GLU A 420 14.97 -2.39 -4.66
N VAL A 421 13.68 -2.08 -4.69
CA VAL A 421 12.65 -2.91 -4.05
C VAL A 421 12.56 -4.29 -4.72
N ILE A 422 12.63 -4.36 -6.05
CA ILE A 422 12.68 -5.65 -6.78
C ILE A 422 13.91 -6.46 -6.33
N GLY A 423 15.07 -5.82 -6.17
CA GLY A 423 16.28 -6.45 -5.64
C GLY A 423 16.05 -7.08 -4.26
N VAL A 424 15.41 -6.37 -3.34
CA VAL A 424 15.05 -6.88 -2.00
C VAL A 424 14.07 -8.06 -2.10
N VAL A 425 13.12 -8.00 -3.03
CA VAL A 425 12.18 -9.12 -3.29
C VAL A 425 12.94 -10.35 -3.78
N LEU A 426 13.85 -10.18 -4.72
CA LEU A 426 14.68 -11.29 -5.28
C LEU A 426 15.61 -11.90 -4.22
N CYS A 427 16.07 -11.14 -3.23
CA CYS A 427 16.83 -11.65 -2.08
C CYS A 427 16.06 -12.66 -1.21
N GLY A 428 14.72 -12.71 -1.32
CA GLY A 428 13.92 -13.75 -0.70
C GLY A 428 14.10 -15.14 -1.31
N ILE A 429 14.50 -15.24 -2.59
CA ILE A 429 14.64 -16.52 -3.30
C ILE A 429 15.75 -17.40 -2.70
N PRO A 430 16.96 -16.92 -2.43
CA PRO A 430 17.99 -17.70 -1.72
C PRO A 430 17.50 -18.22 -0.36
N LEU A 431 16.73 -17.42 0.39
CA LEU A 431 16.16 -17.84 1.66
C LEU A 431 15.17 -19.01 1.46
N TYR A 432 14.27 -18.91 0.47
CA TYR A 432 13.37 -19.99 0.10
C TYR A 432 14.13 -21.27 -0.25
N VAL A 433 15.15 -21.19 -1.13
CA VAL A 433 15.96 -22.33 -1.57
C VAL A 433 16.66 -22.98 -0.38
N TYR A 434 17.29 -22.19 0.50
CA TYR A 434 17.96 -22.70 1.70
C TYR A 434 17.04 -23.56 2.57
N TYR A 435 15.84 -23.05 2.88
CA TYR A 435 14.88 -23.80 3.71
C TYR A 435 14.27 -25.00 2.97
N SER A 436 14.05 -24.92 1.65
CA SER A 436 13.56 -26.03 0.85
C SER A 436 14.57 -27.18 0.80
N ILE A 437 15.89 -26.88 0.67
CA ILE A 437 16.97 -27.88 0.76
C ILE A 437 16.96 -28.55 2.15
N LYS A 438 16.89 -27.74 3.21
CA LYS A 438 16.87 -28.22 4.60
C LYS A 438 15.67 -29.14 4.88
N ARG A 439 14.55 -28.92 4.21
CA ARG A 439 13.31 -29.71 4.32
C ARG A 439 13.23 -30.86 3.33
N LYS A 440 14.22 -31.02 2.45
CA LYS A 440 14.25 -32.03 1.37
C LYS A 440 13.06 -31.90 0.40
N GLU A 441 12.58 -30.69 0.16
CA GLU A 441 11.49 -30.39 -0.79
C GLU A 441 12.01 -30.40 -2.23
N LYS A 442 11.14 -30.70 -3.21
CA LYS A 442 11.47 -30.67 -4.64
C LYS A 442 11.46 -29.23 -5.19
N TYR A 443 12.40 -28.40 -4.75
CA TYR A 443 12.48 -26.96 -5.08
C TYR A 443 12.74 -26.68 -6.56
N LEU A 444 13.47 -27.56 -7.30
CA LEU A 444 13.74 -27.37 -8.73
C LEU A 444 12.48 -27.28 -9.57
N LYS A 445 11.47 -28.13 -9.29
CA LYS A 445 10.18 -28.04 -9.97
C LYS A 445 9.47 -26.71 -9.69
N GLN A 446 9.58 -26.22 -8.45
CA GLN A 446 9.02 -24.91 -8.05
C GLN A 446 9.74 -23.75 -8.74
N LEU A 447 11.06 -23.81 -8.88
CA LEU A 447 11.84 -22.81 -9.62
C LEU A 447 11.40 -22.71 -11.09
N ILE A 448 11.19 -23.85 -11.76
CA ILE A 448 10.73 -23.88 -13.15
C ILE A 448 9.32 -23.26 -13.28
N HIS A 449 8.36 -23.66 -12.43
CA HIS A 449 7.00 -23.12 -12.46
C HIS A 449 6.92 -21.65 -12.07
N SER A 450 7.86 -21.14 -11.29
CA SER A 450 7.92 -19.74 -10.85
C SER A 450 8.90 -18.89 -11.69
N SER A 451 9.55 -19.45 -12.72
CA SER A 451 10.53 -18.73 -13.54
C SER A 451 9.96 -17.46 -14.17
N TRP A 452 8.71 -17.49 -14.57
CA TRP A 452 8.02 -16.36 -15.19
C TRP A 452 8.01 -15.10 -14.30
N ILE A 453 7.81 -15.27 -12.98
CA ILE A 453 7.79 -14.11 -12.06
C ILE A 453 9.19 -13.54 -11.85
N VAL A 454 10.22 -14.40 -11.76
CA VAL A 454 11.60 -13.95 -11.60
C VAL A 454 12.05 -13.16 -12.84
N VAL A 455 11.77 -13.72 -14.03
CA VAL A 455 12.09 -13.05 -15.29
C VAL A 455 11.27 -11.77 -15.46
N TYR A 456 10.00 -11.76 -15.06
CA TYR A 456 9.15 -10.56 -15.05
C TYR A 456 9.77 -9.45 -14.17
N LEU A 457 10.17 -9.77 -12.95
CA LEU A 457 10.76 -8.79 -12.04
C LEU A 457 12.05 -8.18 -12.62
N ILE A 458 12.92 -9.02 -13.18
CA ILE A 458 14.15 -8.57 -13.84
C ILE A 458 13.83 -7.72 -15.08
N ALA A 459 12.86 -8.16 -15.89
CA ALA A 459 12.45 -7.44 -17.10
C ALA A 459 11.90 -6.05 -16.79
N ILE A 460 11.07 -5.91 -15.73
CA ILE A 460 10.53 -4.61 -15.31
C ILE A 460 11.63 -3.70 -14.78
N ALA A 461 12.57 -4.22 -13.98
CA ALA A 461 13.71 -3.44 -13.51
C ALA A 461 14.57 -2.94 -14.67
N ALA A 462 14.90 -3.83 -15.63
CA ALA A 462 15.65 -3.47 -16.84
C ALA A 462 14.89 -2.47 -17.71
N PHE A 463 13.58 -2.66 -17.89
CA PHE A 463 12.73 -1.73 -18.65
C PHE A 463 12.67 -0.34 -17.98
N SER A 464 12.55 -0.28 -16.66
CA SER A 464 12.56 0.98 -15.91
C SER A 464 13.88 1.71 -16.05
N TYR A 465 15.00 0.98 -16.01
CA TYR A 465 16.33 1.57 -16.25
C TYR A 465 16.47 2.14 -17.67
N LEU A 466 16.05 1.40 -18.70
CA LEU A 466 16.13 1.81 -20.11
C LEU A 466 15.05 2.83 -20.50
N GLY A 467 14.02 2.98 -19.69
CA GLY A 467 12.82 3.76 -19.96
C GLY A 467 13.03 5.26 -20.06
N SER A 468 11.91 5.98 -20.16
CA SER A 468 11.88 7.43 -20.29
C SER A 468 12.51 8.14 -19.10
N LYS A 469 13.20 9.26 -19.36
CA LYS A 469 13.74 10.16 -18.34
C LYS A 469 12.66 10.70 -17.37
N ASN A 470 11.42 10.82 -17.83
CA ASN A 470 10.29 11.24 -17.00
C ASN A 470 10.03 10.29 -15.83
N PHE A 471 10.38 9.00 -15.98
CA PHE A 471 10.26 7.97 -14.97
C PHE A 471 11.61 7.50 -14.43
N GLY A 472 12.65 8.36 -14.52
CA GLY A 472 13.96 8.13 -13.93
C GLY A 472 14.89 7.21 -14.74
N GLY A 473 14.47 6.72 -15.91
CA GLY A 473 15.28 5.91 -16.81
C GLY A 473 16.33 6.73 -17.56
N ILE A 474 17.24 6.03 -18.27
CA ILE A 474 18.28 6.68 -19.09
C ILE A 474 17.75 7.30 -20.39
N GLY A 475 16.49 7.07 -20.75
CA GLY A 475 15.82 7.65 -21.93
C GLY A 475 16.08 6.93 -23.23
N TYR A 476 16.54 5.69 -23.20
CA TYR A 476 16.69 4.86 -24.40
C TYR A 476 15.34 4.56 -25.05
N ILE A 477 14.31 4.32 -24.25
CA ILE A 477 12.93 4.18 -24.71
C ILE A 477 12.23 5.53 -24.53
N HIS A 478 11.71 6.08 -25.65
CA HIS A 478 11.07 7.39 -25.66
C HIS A 478 9.70 7.38 -24.97
N ASN A 479 9.36 8.52 -24.39
CA ASN A 479 8.08 8.72 -23.74
C ASN A 479 6.89 8.55 -24.70
N GLY A 480 5.85 7.83 -24.27
CA GLY A 480 4.68 7.46 -25.06
C GLY A 480 4.79 6.07 -25.69
N ILE A 481 5.92 5.75 -26.34
CA ILE A 481 6.20 4.41 -26.87
C ILE A 481 6.47 3.42 -25.73
N ASP A 482 7.08 3.88 -24.65
CA ASP A 482 7.36 3.10 -23.45
C ASP A 482 6.11 2.40 -22.88
N HIS A 483 4.98 3.11 -22.81
CA HIS A 483 3.72 2.53 -22.33
C HIS A 483 3.17 1.45 -23.26
N ILE A 484 3.30 1.62 -24.57
CA ILE A 484 2.85 0.63 -25.57
C ILE A 484 3.70 -0.65 -25.44
N ILE A 485 5.04 -0.50 -25.42
CA ILE A 485 5.94 -1.63 -25.28
C ILE A 485 5.68 -2.33 -23.95
N LEU A 486 5.52 -1.58 -22.88
CA LEU A 486 5.28 -2.13 -21.54
C LEU A 486 3.95 -2.90 -21.46
N ALA A 487 2.89 -2.44 -22.14
CA ALA A 487 1.64 -3.18 -22.24
C ALA A 487 1.81 -4.52 -22.95
N ILE A 488 2.59 -4.55 -24.04
CA ILE A 488 2.88 -5.77 -24.79
C ILE A 488 3.69 -6.74 -23.90
N VAL A 489 4.75 -6.25 -23.26
CA VAL A 489 5.59 -7.04 -22.35
C VAL A 489 4.76 -7.60 -21.21
N ALA A 490 3.93 -6.77 -20.56
CA ALA A 490 3.04 -7.20 -19.49
C ALA A 490 2.06 -8.28 -19.98
N SER A 491 1.48 -8.12 -21.17
CA SER A 491 0.57 -9.11 -21.76
C SER A 491 1.25 -10.46 -21.98
N ILE A 492 2.50 -10.47 -22.46
CA ILE A 492 3.29 -11.69 -22.63
C ILE A 492 3.53 -12.37 -21.29
N PHE A 493 3.95 -11.63 -20.26
CA PHE A 493 4.16 -12.19 -18.93
C PHE A 493 2.87 -12.67 -18.26
N TYR A 494 1.75 -11.97 -18.46
CA TYR A 494 0.45 -12.41 -17.99
C TYR A 494 0.06 -13.78 -18.61
N LEU A 495 0.20 -13.93 -19.93
CA LEU A 495 -0.07 -15.18 -20.62
C LEU A 495 0.88 -16.29 -20.17
N TRP A 496 2.17 -15.99 -20.00
CA TRP A 496 3.15 -16.96 -19.50
C TRP A 496 2.82 -17.38 -18.06
N GLY A 497 2.56 -16.44 -17.14
CA GLY A 497 2.15 -16.74 -15.78
C GLY A 497 0.90 -17.62 -15.73
N LYS A 498 -0.14 -17.27 -16.50
CA LYS A 498 -1.36 -18.08 -16.61
C LYS A 498 -1.07 -19.48 -17.20
N ALA A 499 -0.15 -19.61 -18.16
CA ALA A 499 0.23 -20.89 -18.74
C ALA A 499 0.92 -21.81 -17.71
N MET A 500 1.77 -21.25 -16.83
CA MET A 500 2.50 -21.98 -15.79
C MET A 500 1.64 -22.43 -14.60
N SER A 501 0.36 -22.03 -14.54
CA SER A 501 -0.55 -22.45 -13.49
C SER A 501 -0.90 -23.93 -13.60
N TYR A 502 -1.00 -24.60 -12.43
CA TYR A 502 -1.37 -26.03 -12.32
C TYR A 502 -2.10 -26.28 -11.01
N LYS A 503 -2.79 -27.43 -10.90
CA LYS A 503 -3.39 -27.88 -9.63
C LYS A 503 -2.28 -28.29 -8.69
N THR A 504 -2.04 -27.50 -7.67
CA THR A 504 -0.99 -27.75 -6.68
C THR A 504 -1.45 -28.81 -5.66
N PRO A 505 -0.55 -29.49 -4.95
CA PRO A 505 -0.91 -30.38 -3.86
C PRO A 505 -1.75 -29.68 -2.79
N GLU A 506 -1.43 -28.44 -2.48
CA GLU A 506 -2.16 -27.60 -1.51
C GLU A 506 -3.60 -27.33 -1.97
N TYR A 507 -3.82 -27.12 -3.27
CA TYR A 507 -5.16 -26.96 -3.83
C TYR A 507 -5.96 -28.26 -3.77
N ILE A 508 -5.35 -29.40 -4.08
CA ILE A 508 -5.98 -30.73 -4.02
C ILE A 508 -6.39 -31.04 -2.57
N GLU A 509 -5.47 -30.85 -1.62
CA GLU A 509 -5.75 -31.04 -0.19
C GLU A 509 -6.89 -30.14 0.31
N PHE A 510 -6.96 -28.89 -0.19
CA PHE A 510 -8.03 -27.95 0.15
C PHE A 510 -9.42 -28.42 -0.34
N ILE A 511 -9.49 -29.01 -1.55
CA ILE A 511 -10.78 -29.51 -2.10
C ILE A 511 -11.20 -30.82 -1.44
N GLU A 512 -10.26 -31.72 -1.14
CA GLU A 512 -10.54 -33.06 -0.58
C GLU A 512 -10.88 -33.01 0.91
N LYS A 513 -10.44 -32.02 1.65
CA LYS A 513 -10.85 -31.86 3.05
C LYS A 513 -12.19 -31.15 3.12
N PRO A 514 -13.28 -31.84 3.62
CA PRO A 514 -14.54 -31.16 3.85
C PRO A 514 -14.30 -29.95 4.78
N GLN A 515 -14.72 -28.79 4.32
CA GLN A 515 -14.68 -27.58 5.13
C GLN A 515 -15.63 -27.78 6.33
N LYS A 516 -15.06 -28.13 7.49
CA LYS A 516 -15.77 -28.15 8.76
C LYS A 516 -15.96 -26.74 9.30
#